data_14d4c9a003812ce830ee253bace9d10b
#
_entry.id   14d4c9a003812ce830ee253bace9d10b
#
_cell.length_a   1.000
_cell.length_b   1.000
_cell.length_c   1.000
_cell.angle_alpha   90.00
_cell.angle_beta   90.00
_cell.angle_gamma   90.00
#
_symmetry.space_group_name_H-M   'P 1'
#
loop_
_entity.id
_entity.type
_entity.pdbx_description
1 polymer ?
#
loop_
_entity_poly.entity_id
_entity_poly.type
_entity_poly.pdbx_seq_one_letter_code
_entity_poly.pdbx_strand_id
1 'polypeptide(L)'
;FDRLLDGEPVGAHGEPNPPPECPDNGFLVYKKYFSESELSQIKEYIFSEAYQSLWRQKAPSFYRLAKTLEYQKIPIEDYYHYYLLALWEIPDRADDLYRHYVRETIPAYLAALKTLEGKVGPFIGQKIEAYMGLAEFYRRIGNFEKAQEYLDQVIEDDADLKFIHHSYVDYMGYLISKKDSDAHMISESQKTP
;
A
#
# COMPACT_ATOMS: atom_id res chain seq x y z
N PHE A 1 -1.85 -8.03 19.31
CA PHE A 1 -2.30 -7.32 18.11
C PHE A 1 -2.28 -8.28 16.96
N ASP A 2 -3.37 -8.30 16.19
CA ASP A 2 -3.44 -9.01 14.93
C ASP A 2 -3.26 -8.05 13.76
N ARG A 3 -3.01 -8.57 12.57
CA ARG A 3 -2.90 -7.79 11.33
C ARG A 3 -3.62 -8.51 10.20
N LEU A 4 -4.17 -7.74 9.27
CA LEU A 4 -4.57 -8.27 7.98
C LEU A 4 -3.33 -8.65 7.14
N LEU A 5 -3.52 -9.43 6.09
CA LEU A 5 -2.41 -9.87 5.22
C LEU A 5 -1.76 -8.72 4.44
N ASP A 6 -2.42 -7.57 4.31
CA ASP A 6 -1.81 -6.34 3.78
C ASP A 6 -1.01 -5.54 4.83
N GLY A 7 -0.90 -6.09 6.06
CA GLY A 7 -0.15 -5.49 7.17
C GLY A 7 -0.98 -4.52 8.02
N GLU A 8 -2.25 -4.25 7.68
CA GLU A 8 -3.11 -3.38 8.48
C GLU A 8 -3.26 -3.93 9.90
N PRO A 9 -2.94 -3.15 10.94
CA PRO A 9 -3.14 -3.56 12.31
C PRO A 9 -4.63 -3.61 12.67
N VAL A 10 -5.07 -4.70 13.32
CA VAL A 10 -6.46 -4.88 13.79
C VAL A 10 -6.52 -4.67 15.29
N GLY A 11 -7.38 -3.76 15.75
CA GLY A 11 -7.61 -3.48 17.18
C GLY A 11 -7.49 -1.99 17.56
N ALA A 12 -7.54 -1.69 18.85
CA ALA A 12 -7.75 -0.34 19.41
C ALA A 12 -6.66 0.72 19.11
N HIS A 13 -5.55 0.35 18.43
CA HIS A 13 -4.42 1.26 18.16
C HIS A 13 -3.88 1.12 16.74
N GLY A 14 -4.67 0.63 15.80
CA GLY A 14 -4.16 0.12 14.54
C GLY A 14 -4.22 1.07 13.34
N GLU A 15 -5.17 1.95 13.27
CA GLU A 15 -5.34 2.78 12.07
C GLU A 15 -4.33 3.94 12.05
N PRO A 16 -3.60 4.14 10.94
CA PRO A 16 -2.79 5.32 10.80
C PRO A 16 -3.70 6.55 10.76
N ASN A 17 -3.45 7.51 11.66
CA ASN A 17 -4.17 8.77 11.61
C ASN A 17 -3.76 9.53 10.34
N PRO A 18 -4.71 9.86 9.46
CA PRO A 18 -4.40 10.69 8.30
C PRO A 18 -3.88 12.06 8.75
N PRO A 19 -3.03 12.70 7.94
CA PRO A 19 -2.57 14.06 8.23
C PRO A 19 -3.74 15.02 8.38
N PRO A 20 -3.60 16.06 9.24
CA PRO A 20 -4.60 17.10 9.36
C PRO A 20 -4.97 17.70 8.01
N GLU A 21 -6.26 17.89 7.77
CA GLU A 21 -6.80 18.37 6.51
C GLU A 21 -7.34 19.80 6.64
N CYS A 22 -7.01 20.65 5.66
CA CYS A 22 -7.60 21.98 5.53
C CYS A 22 -9.05 21.85 5.06
N PRO A 23 -10.04 22.35 5.82
CA PRO A 23 -11.46 22.19 5.48
C PRO A 23 -11.89 22.96 4.23
N ASP A 24 -11.12 23.96 3.80
CA ASP A 24 -11.47 24.83 2.67
C ASP A 24 -11.06 24.29 1.30
N ASN A 25 -10.03 23.43 1.25
CA ASN A 25 -9.45 22.98 -0.01
C ASN A 25 -8.90 21.55 0.00
N GLY A 26 -9.02 20.84 1.14
CA GLY A 26 -8.58 19.46 1.26
C GLY A 26 -7.07 19.26 1.35
N PHE A 27 -6.26 20.32 1.51
CA PHE A 27 -4.81 20.19 1.67
C PHE A 27 -4.46 19.39 2.93
N LEU A 28 -3.59 18.40 2.77
CA LEU A 28 -3.11 17.55 3.85
C LEU A 28 -1.77 18.05 4.39
N VAL A 29 -1.70 18.36 5.68
CA VAL A 29 -0.48 18.87 6.33
C VAL A 29 0.38 17.69 6.77
N TYR A 30 1.20 17.16 5.84
CA TYR A 30 1.97 15.92 6.02
C TYR A 30 3.38 16.13 6.60
N LYS A 31 3.82 17.39 6.77
CA LYS A 31 5.10 17.72 7.41
C LYS A 31 5.01 19.07 8.13
N LYS A 32 5.97 19.30 9.01
CA LYS A 32 5.99 20.47 9.89
C LYS A 32 6.40 21.78 9.17
N TYR A 33 7.27 21.67 8.18
CA TYR A 33 7.81 22.83 7.46
C TYR A 33 7.76 22.58 5.95
N PHE A 34 7.38 23.61 5.21
CA PHE A 34 7.38 23.66 3.75
C PHE A 34 8.19 24.86 3.29
N SER A 35 9.02 24.69 2.28
CA SER A 35 9.66 25.80 1.59
C SER A 35 8.64 26.57 0.74
N GLU A 36 8.96 27.81 0.37
CA GLU A 36 8.10 28.61 -0.52
C GLU A 36 7.91 27.94 -1.89
N SER A 37 8.94 27.32 -2.42
CA SER A 37 8.87 26.57 -3.67
C SER A 37 7.93 25.38 -3.58
N GLU A 38 8.00 24.60 -2.50
CA GLU A 38 7.08 23.47 -2.27
C GLU A 38 5.64 23.96 -2.10
N LEU A 39 5.42 25.02 -1.32
CA LEU A 39 4.09 25.59 -1.15
C LEU A 39 3.51 26.09 -2.48
N SER A 40 4.32 26.66 -3.36
CA SER A 40 3.89 27.09 -4.69
C SER A 40 3.42 25.90 -5.54
N GLN A 41 4.20 24.83 -5.58
CA GLN A 41 3.83 23.60 -6.32
C GLN A 41 2.59 22.92 -5.72
N ILE A 42 2.55 22.80 -4.39
CA ILE A 42 1.41 22.22 -3.67
C ILE A 42 0.14 23.04 -3.98
N LYS A 43 0.22 24.36 -3.90
CA LYS A 43 -0.90 25.24 -4.17
C LYS A 43 -1.44 25.05 -5.60
N GLU A 44 -0.55 24.99 -6.60
CA GLU A 44 -0.95 24.74 -7.98
C GLU A 44 -1.73 23.44 -8.10
N TYR A 45 -1.24 22.35 -7.51
CA TYR A 45 -1.89 21.04 -7.57
C TYR A 45 -3.20 21.00 -6.77
N ILE A 46 -3.21 21.48 -5.53
CA ILE A 46 -4.39 21.46 -4.64
C ILE A 46 -5.57 22.22 -5.27
N PHE A 47 -5.33 23.32 -5.97
CA PHE A 47 -6.39 24.05 -6.66
C PHE A 47 -6.69 23.55 -8.08
N SER A 48 -6.00 22.51 -8.56
CA SER A 48 -6.31 21.89 -9.84
C SER A 48 -7.63 21.10 -9.77
N GLU A 49 -8.32 20.96 -10.91
CA GLU A 49 -9.52 20.14 -11.00
C GLU A 49 -9.23 18.66 -10.67
N ALA A 50 -8.04 18.18 -11.01
CA ALA A 50 -7.62 16.82 -10.69
C ALA A 50 -7.67 16.54 -9.18
N TYR A 51 -7.05 17.40 -8.36
CA TYR A 51 -7.07 17.23 -6.91
C TYR A 51 -8.45 17.49 -6.31
N GLN A 52 -9.11 18.57 -6.75
CA GLN A 52 -10.42 18.96 -6.24
C GLN A 52 -11.49 17.90 -6.53
N SER A 53 -11.38 17.18 -7.65
CA SER A 53 -12.24 16.05 -7.95
C SER A 53 -12.03 14.91 -6.95
N LEU A 54 -10.79 14.55 -6.63
CA LEU A 54 -10.48 13.53 -5.62
C LEU A 54 -11.03 13.93 -4.24
N TRP A 55 -10.87 15.17 -3.86
CA TRP A 55 -11.35 15.68 -2.58
C TRP A 55 -12.89 15.63 -2.49
N ARG A 56 -13.60 16.11 -3.51
CA ARG A 56 -15.08 16.06 -3.57
C ARG A 56 -15.63 14.63 -3.56
N GLN A 57 -14.91 13.69 -4.17
CA GLN A 57 -15.24 12.27 -4.18
C GLN A 57 -14.88 11.55 -2.87
N LYS A 58 -14.31 12.26 -1.90
CA LYS A 58 -13.84 11.71 -0.63
C LYS A 58 -12.84 10.55 -0.83
N ALA A 59 -11.96 10.70 -1.82
CA ALA A 59 -10.84 9.77 -1.99
C ALA A 59 -10.02 9.69 -0.70
N PRO A 60 -9.48 8.53 -0.32
CA PRO A 60 -8.70 8.37 0.90
C PRO A 60 -7.63 9.44 1.06
N SER A 61 -7.40 9.90 2.29
CA SER A 61 -6.46 11.00 2.56
C SER A 61 -5.04 10.64 2.14
N PHE A 62 -4.59 9.43 2.45
CA PHE A 62 -3.26 8.99 2.05
C PHE A 62 -3.14 8.81 0.53
N TYR A 63 -4.21 8.45 -0.19
CA TYR A 63 -4.19 8.44 -1.66
C TYR A 63 -3.99 9.85 -2.22
N ARG A 64 -4.72 10.84 -1.70
CA ARG A 64 -4.56 12.25 -2.11
C ARG A 64 -3.16 12.79 -1.76
N LEU A 65 -2.60 12.34 -0.63
CA LEU A 65 -1.22 12.67 -0.27
C LEU A 65 -0.23 12.05 -1.26
N ALA A 66 -0.35 10.78 -1.58
CA ALA A 66 0.51 10.13 -2.57
C ALA A 66 0.47 10.85 -3.93
N LYS A 67 -0.73 11.22 -4.41
CA LYS A 67 -0.90 11.99 -5.64
C LYS A 67 -0.28 13.41 -5.56
N THR A 68 -0.27 14.02 -4.38
CA THR A 68 0.40 15.30 -4.16
C THR A 68 1.92 15.16 -4.26
N LEU A 69 2.49 14.12 -3.68
CA LEU A 69 3.93 13.84 -3.74
C LEU A 69 4.37 13.44 -5.15
N GLU A 70 3.54 12.68 -5.87
CA GLU A 70 3.74 12.37 -7.29
C GLU A 70 3.80 13.65 -8.14
N TYR A 71 2.87 14.58 -7.94
CA TYR A 71 2.88 15.88 -8.63
C TYR A 71 4.14 16.68 -8.35
N GLN A 72 4.63 16.65 -7.11
CA GLN A 72 5.89 17.29 -6.70
C GLN A 72 7.14 16.57 -7.24
N LYS A 73 6.98 15.45 -7.96
CA LYS A 73 8.07 14.62 -8.50
C LYS A 73 9.01 14.08 -7.41
N ILE A 74 8.46 13.82 -6.22
CA ILE A 74 9.19 13.09 -5.17
C ILE A 74 9.52 11.68 -5.70
N PRO A 75 10.70 11.11 -5.39
CA PRO A 75 11.00 9.73 -5.75
C PRO A 75 9.96 8.75 -5.21
N ILE A 76 9.53 7.79 -6.05
CA ILE A 76 8.43 6.86 -5.72
C ILE A 76 8.75 6.02 -4.48
N GLU A 77 10.02 5.67 -4.24
CA GLU A 77 10.47 4.92 -3.08
C GLU A 77 10.21 5.64 -1.75
N ASP A 78 10.04 6.95 -1.77
CA ASP A 78 9.78 7.76 -0.57
C ASP A 78 8.29 7.82 -0.20
N TYR A 79 7.38 7.47 -1.14
CA TYR A 79 5.94 7.67 -0.90
C TYR A 79 5.02 6.53 -1.35
N TYR A 80 5.49 5.48 -2.01
CA TYR A 80 4.61 4.38 -2.48
C TYR A 80 3.80 3.74 -1.35
N HIS A 81 4.33 3.73 -0.13
CA HIS A 81 3.64 3.19 1.04
C HIS A 81 2.35 3.96 1.40
N TYR A 82 2.21 5.23 1.00
CA TYR A 82 0.96 5.96 1.22
C TYR A 82 -0.21 5.40 0.42
N TYR A 83 0.04 4.74 -0.69
CA TYR A 83 -1.02 4.01 -1.41
C TYR A 83 -1.55 2.83 -0.58
N LEU A 84 -0.69 2.12 0.16
CA LEU A 84 -1.13 1.08 1.09
C LEU A 84 -1.93 1.68 2.26
N LEU A 85 -1.44 2.75 2.87
CA LEU A 85 -2.17 3.43 3.96
C LEU A 85 -3.54 3.92 3.50
N ALA A 86 -3.68 4.30 2.24
CA ALA A 86 -4.96 4.66 1.65
C ALA A 86 -5.96 3.48 1.61
N LEU A 87 -5.47 2.26 1.40
CA LEU A 87 -6.32 1.06 1.49
C LEU A 87 -6.84 0.85 2.91
N TRP A 88 -6.04 1.16 3.92
CA TRP A 88 -6.43 1.01 5.33
C TRP A 88 -7.50 2.02 5.77
N GLU A 89 -7.68 3.13 5.06
CA GLU A 89 -8.78 4.07 5.29
C GLU A 89 -10.14 3.53 4.79
N ILE A 90 -10.18 2.43 4.03
CA ILE A 90 -11.41 1.89 3.45
C ILE A 90 -11.97 0.80 4.38
N PRO A 91 -13.11 1.04 5.07
CA PRO A 91 -13.58 0.13 6.11
C PRO A 91 -14.08 -1.22 5.59
N ASP A 92 -14.66 -1.27 4.37
CA ASP A 92 -15.14 -2.52 3.77
C ASP A 92 -14.16 -3.06 2.74
N ARG A 93 -13.45 -4.13 3.12
CA ARG A 93 -12.44 -4.79 2.29
C ARG A 93 -13.02 -5.65 1.15
N ALA A 94 -14.32 -5.94 1.20
CA ALA A 94 -15.01 -6.67 0.13
C ALA A 94 -15.59 -5.72 -0.93
N ASP A 95 -15.63 -4.42 -0.66
CA ASP A 95 -16.21 -3.40 -1.54
C ASP A 95 -15.43 -3.26 -2.85
N ASP A 96 -16.14 -2.91 -3.91
CA ASP A 96 -15.57 -2.53 -5.19
C ASP A 96 -14.67 -1.29 -5.09
N LEU A 97 -14.94 -0.39 -4.13
CA LEU A 97 -14.10 0.75 -3.81
C LEU A 97 -12.71 0.31 -3.35
N TYR A 98 -12.63 -0.68 -2.46
CA TYR A 98 -11.35 -1.25 -2.03
C TYR A 98 -10.58 -1.83 -3.23
N ARG A 99 -11.25 -2.65 -4.05
CA ARG A 99 -10.63 -3.24 -5.24
C ARG A 99 -10.19 -2.19 -6.26
N HIS A 100 -10.93 -1.08 -6.36
CA HIS A 100 -10.52 0.06 -7.19
C HIS A 100 -9.18 0.61 -6.72
N TYR A 101 -9.05 0.96 -5.44
CA TYR A 101 -7.80 1.50 -4.90
C TYR A 101 -6.66 0.49 -4.87
N VAL A 102 -6.92 -0.81 -4.73
CA VAL A 102 -5.90 -1.86 -4.93
C VAL A 102 -5.31 -1.77 -6.35
N ARG A 103 -6.15 -1.61 -7.39
CA ARG A 103 -5.66 -1.45 -8.77
C ARG A 103 -4.84 -0.18 -8.97
N GLU A 104 -5.18 0.89 -8.28
CA GLU A 104 -4.40 2.14 -8.28
C GLU A 104 -3.06 2.01 -7.50
N THR A 105 -3.00 1.14 -6.51
CA THR A 105 -1.81 0.89 -5.69
C THR A 105 -0.75 0.05 -6.42
N ILE A 106 -1.17 -0.95 -7.19
CA ILE A 106 -0.26 -1.86 -7.90
C ILE A 106 0.79 -1.14 -8.76
N PRO A 107 0.44 -0.15 -9.61
CA PRO A 107 1.43 0.56 -10.42
C PRO A 107 2.51 1.28 -9.58
N ALA A 108 2.14 1.84 -8.42
CA ALA A 108 3.09 2.51 -7.53
C ALA A 108 4.09 1.52 -6.93
N TYR A 109 3.63 0.35 -6.50
CA TYR A 109 4.48 -0.73 -5.99
C TYR A 109 5.42 -1.29 -7.07
N LEU A 110 4.93 -1.49 -8.29
CA LEU A 110 5.75 -1.91 -9.42
C LEU A 110 6.83 -0.86 -9.78
N ALA A 111 6.47 0.42 -9.72
CA ALA A 111 7.43 1.51 -9.95
C ALA A 111 8.49 1.56 -8.84
N ALA A 112 8.09 1.39 -7.58
CA ALA A 112 9.02 1.34 -6.44
C ALA A 112 9.98 0.14 -6.56
N LEU A 113 9.50 -1.05 -6.89
CA LEU A 113 10.34 -2.22 -7.13
C LEU A 113 11.42 -1.97 -8.18
N LYS A 114 11.07 -1.28 -9.28
CA LYS A 114 12.05 -0.90 -10.31
C LYS A 114 13.20 -0.05 -9.76
N THR A 115 12.93 0.83 -8.79
CA THR A 115 13.98 1.64 -8.16
C THR A 115 14.83 0.84 -7.18
N LEU A 116 14.32 -0.31 -6.72
CA LEU A 116 15.01 -1.23 -5.81
C LEU A 116 15.82 -2.32 -6.54
N GLU A 117 15.66 -2.44 -7.88
CA GLU A 117 16.43 -3.38 -8.69
C GLU A 117 17.93 -3.12 -8.56
N GLY A 118 18.69 -4.17 -8.28
CA GLY A 118 20.14 -4.09 -8.10
C GLY A 118 20.61 -3.47 -6.78
N LYS A 119 19.72 -2.93 -5.95
CA LYS A 119 20.07 -2.48 -4.60
C LYS A 119 20.19 -3.70 -3.67
N VAL A 120 21.20 -3.67 -2.80
CA VAL A 120 21.51 -4.73 -1.84
C VAL A 120 21.53 -4.19 -0.40
N GLY A 121 21.65 -5.08 0.57
CA GLY A 121 21.75 -4.70 1.99
C GLY A 121 20.41 -4.26 2.57
N PRO A 122 20.29 -3.04 3.15
CA PRO A 122 19.06 -2.64 3.85
C PRO A 122 17.82 -2.55 2.96
N PHE A 123 17.98 -2.52 1.63
CA PHE A 123 16.88 -2.46 0.68
C PHE A 123 16.20 -3.81 0.41
N ILE A 124 16.83 -4.93 0.81
CA ILE A 124 16.25 -6.27 0.62
C ILE A 124 14.92 -6.38 1.34
N GLY A 125 14.84 -5.91 2.60
CA GLY A 125 13.59 -5.93 3.37
C GLY A 125 12.46 -5.16 2.67
N GLN A 126 12.76 -3.96 2.14
CA GLN A 126 11.77 -3.17 1.40
C GLN A 126 11.30 -3.88 0.12
N LYS A 127 12.20 -4.57 -0.57
CA LYS A 127 11.88 -5.34 -1.76
C LYS A 127 10.96 -6.51 -1.43
N ILE A 128 11.26 -7.26 -0.36
CA ILE A 128 10.43 -8.37 0.12
C ILE A 128 9.04 -7.88 0.55
N GLU A 129 8.97 -6.79 1.31
CA GLU A 129 7.68 -6.16 1.69
C GLU A 129 6.87 -5.74 0.46
N ALA A 130 7.52 -5.19 -0.56
CA ALA A 130 6.84 -4.81 -1.79
C ALA A 130 6.32 -6.02 -2.58
N TYR A 131 7.06 -7.13 -2.63
CA TYR A 131 6.60 -8.37 -3.25
C TYR A 131 5.41 -8.97 -2.49
N MET A 132 5.48 -9.04 -1.15
CA MET A 132 4.35 -9.50 -0.35
C MET A 132 3.11 -8.64 -0.54
N GLY A 133 3.27 -7.31 -0.57
CA GLY A 133 2.19 -6.39 -0.89
C GLY A 133 1.56 -6.68 -2.25
N LEU A 134 2.38 -6.86 -3.29
CA LEU A 134 1.88 -7.20 -4.63
C LEU A 134 1.19 -8.55 -4.68
N ALA A 135 1.72 -9.58 -3.99
CA ALA A 135 1.06 -10.88 -3.89
C ALA A 135 -0.34 -10.74 -3.28
N GLU A 136 -0.49 -10.00 -2.18
CA GLU A 136 -1.77 -9.73 -1.56
C GLU A 136 -2.69 -8.90 -2.47
N PHE A 137 -2.20 -7.82 -3.07
CA PHE A 137 -3.02 -6.98 -3.94
C PHE A 137 -3.57 -7.74 -5.14
N TYR A 138 -2.74 -8.54 -5.81
CA TYR A 138 -3.20 -9.36 -6.92
C TYR A 138 -4.19 -10.45 -6.48
N ARG A 139 -3.97 -11.06 -5.31
CA ARG A 139 -4.92 -12.01 -4.71
C ARG A 139 -6.28 -11.34 -4.46
N ARG A 140 -6.28 -10.14 -3.85
CA ARG A 140 -7.49 -9.39 -3.51
C ARG A 140 -8.32 -8.95 -4.72
N ILE A 141 -7.69 -8.77 -5.88
CA ILE A 141 -8.41 -8.50 -7.14
C ILE A 141 -8.67 -9.75 -7.98
N GLY A 142 -8.38 -10.95 -7.44
CA GLY A 142 -8.65 -12.24 -8.08
C GLY A 142 -7.66 -12.65 -9.18
N ASN A 143 -6.53 -11.97 -9.29
CA ASN A 143 -5.46 -12.37 -10.21
C ASN A 143 -4.45 -13.29 -9.51
N PHE A 144 -4.86 -14.54 -9.29
CA PHE A 144 -4.10 -15.52 -8.53
C PHE A 144 -2.79 -15.94 -9.19
N GLU A 145 -2.71 -15.88 -10.53
CA GLU A 145 -1.49 -16.15 -11.27
C GLU A 145 -0.40 -15.12 -10.93
N LYS A 146 -0.74 -13.83 -11.00
CA LYS A 146 0.19 -12.76 -10.61
C LYS A 146 0.51 -12.77 -9.12
N ALA A 147 -0.48 -13.11 -8.28
CA ALA A 147 -0.26 -13.25 -6.84
C ALA A 147 0.81 -14.33 -6.56
N GLN A 148 0.74 -15.48 -7.25
CA GLN A 148 1.72 -16.55 -7.10
C GLN A 148 3.10 -16.13 -7.61
N GLU A 149 3.19 -15.47 -8.78
CA GLU A 149 4.47 -14.96 -9.31
C GLU A 149 5.22 -14.10 -8.28
N TYR A 150 4.52 -13.18 -7.59
CA TYR A 150 5.15 -12.33 -6.58
C TYR A 150 5.45 -13.05 -5.28
N LEU A 151 4.64 -14.03 -4.89
CA LEU A 151 4.94 -14.89 -3.73
C LEU A 151 6.19 -15.74 -3.99
N ASP A 152 6.37 -16.26 -5.20
CA ASP A 152 7.56 -17.01 -5.60
C ASP A 152 8.82 -16.12 -5.54
N GLN A 153 8.72 -14.82 -5.90
CA GLN A 153 9.83 -13.88 -5.74
C GLN A 153 10.21 -13.63 -4.26
N VAL A 154 9.22 -13.64 -3.35
CA VAL A 154 9.51 -13.57 -1.90
C VAL A 154 10.34 -14.78 -1.47
N ILE A 155 9.94 -15.99 -1.89
CA ILE A 155 10.63 -17.23 -1.53
C ILE A 155 12.04 -17.27 -2.12
N GLU A 156 12.23 -16.76 -3.34
CA GLU A 156 13.52 -16.72 -4.01
C GLU A 156 14.48 -15.72 -3.35
N ASP A 157 14.01 -14.51 -3.06
CA ASP A 157 14.85 -13.42 -2.53
C ASP A 157 15.05 -13.50 -1.00
N ASP A 158 14.17 -14.17 -0.27
CA ASP A 158 14.24 -14.39 1.20
C ASP A 158 14.27 -15.88 1.54
N ALA A 159 15.15 -16.64 0.87
CA ALA A 159 15.22 -18.10 1.01
C ALA A 159 15.38 -18.61 2.46
N ASP A 160 16.00 -17.81 3.33
CA ASP A 160 16.12 -18.09 4.77
C ASP A 160 14.92 -17.56 5.59
N LEU A 161 13.96 -16.90 4.95
CA LEU A 161 12.80 -16.21 5.55
C LEU A 161 13.16 -15.37 6.79
N LYS A 162 14.17 -14.52 6.61
CA LYS A 162 14.67 -13.62 7.67
C LYS A 162 13.78 -12.40 7.87
N PHE A 163 13.09 -11.97 6.78
CA PHE A 163 12.25 -10.78 6.76
C PHE A 163 10.77 -11.09 6.93
N ILE A 164 10.32 -12.24 6.41
CA ILE A 164 8.91 -12.67 6.47
C ILE A 164 8.82 -14.04 7.13
N HIS A 165 7.87 -14.22 8.04
CA HIS A 165 7.68 -15.50 8.74
C HIS A 165 7.12 -16.58 7.79
N HIS A 166 7.66 -17.82 7.87
CA HIS A 166 7.26 -18.96 7.05
C HIS A 166 5.73 -19.16 7.01
N SER A 167 5.07 -19.17 8.18
CA SER A 167 3.63 -19.40 8.24
C SER A 167 2.80 -18.38 7.45
N TYR A 168 3.33 -17.15 7.28
CA TYR A 168 2.65 -16.13 6.51
C TYR A 168 2.75 -16.41 5.00
N VAL A 169 3.93 -16.82 4.54
CA VAL A 169 4.16 -17.20 3.13
C VAL A 169 3.32 -18.44 2.78
N ASP A 170 3.35 -19.47 3.63
CA ASP A 170 2.58 -20.70 3.45
C ASP A 170 1.08 -20.42 3.41
N TYR A 171 0.58 -19.56 4.30
CA TYR A 171 -0.83 -19.19 4.34
C TYR A 171 -1.25 -18.41 3.10
N MET A 172 -0.44 -17.46 2.65
CA MET A 172 -0.68 -16.74 1.40
C MET A 172 -0.76 -17.72 0.22
N GLY A 173 0.19 -18.67 0.11
CA GLY A 173 0.17 -19.70 -0.92
C GLY A 173 -1.07 -20.59 -0.85
N TYR A 174 -1.51 -20.96 0.35
CA TYR A 174 -2.76 -21.69 0.56
C TYR A 174 -3.97 -20.91 0.01
N LEU A 175 -4.15 -19.66 0.38
CA LEU A 175 -5.26 -18.82 -0.09
C LEU A 175 -5.25 -18.64 -1.62
N ILE A 176 -4.08 -18.42 -2.21
CA ILE A 176 -3.90 -18.34 -3.66
C ILE A 176 -4.36 -19.65 -4.32
N SER A 177 -3.94 -20.80 -3.78
CA SER A 177 -4.34 -22.13 -4.29
C SER A 177 -5.85 -22.39 -4.23
N LYS A 178 -6.52 -21.81 -3.23
CA LYS A 178 -7.98 -21.88 -3.06
C LYS A 178 -8.73 -20.83 -3.90
N LYS A 179 -8.03 -19.95 -4.58
CA LYS A 179 -8.60 -18.79 -5.28
C LYS A 179 -9.45 -17.94 -4.35
N ASP A 180 -8.97 -17.76 -3.14
CA ASP A 180 -9.62 -16.97 -2.10
C ASP A 180 -9.15 -15.53 -2.18
N SER A 181 -10.07 -14.60 -2.44
CA SER A 181 -9.80 -13.16 -2.53
C SER A 181 -10.31 -12.36 -1.33
N ASP A 182 -10.80 -13.02 -0.28
CA ASP A 182 -11.33 -12.36 0.90
C ASP A 182 -10.22 -11.79 1.81
N ALA A 183 -10.60 -10.90 2.71
CA ALA A 183 -9.69 -10.36 3.72
C ALA A 183 -9.43 -11.42 4.80
N HIS A 184 -8.17 -11.61 5.17
CA HIS A 184 -7.75 -12.58 6.18
C HIS A 184 -6.77 -11.96 7.17
N MET A 185 -6.80 -12.45 8.41
CA MET A 185 -5.86 -12.05 9.45
C MET A 185 -4.62 -12.94 9.44
N ILE A 186 -3.47 -12.39 9.80
CA ILE A 186 -2.23 -13.17 9.91
C ILE A 186 -2.36 -14.29 10.95
N SER A 187 -3.09 -14.07 12.05
CA SER A 187 -3.33 -15.10 13.07
C SER A 187 -4.05 -16.37 12.55
N GLU A 188 -4.76 -16.25 11.43
CA GLU A 188 -5.42 -17.41 10.79
C GLU A 188 -4.41 -18.39 10.20
N SER A 189 -3.19 -17.92 9.87
CA SER A 189 -2.09 -18.77 9.40
C SER A 189 -1.71 -19.88 10.39
N GLN A 190 -1.95 -19.65 11.69
CA GLN A 190 -1.67 -20.64 12.75
C GLN A 190 -2.72 -21.77 12.83
N LYS A 191 -3.83 -21.62 12.12
CA LYS A 191 -4.96 -22.58 12.13
C LYS A 191 -5.00 -23.42 10.84
N THR A 192 -4.11 -23.14 9.92
CA THR A 192 -4.04 -23.88 8.65
C THR A 192 -3.24 -25.15 8.85
N PRO A 193 -3.74 -26.31 8.40
CA PRO A 193 -3.08 -27.62 8.60
C PRO A 193 -1.76 -27.74 7.85
#